data_a629ebc0f4965529413d3b4de0131beb
#
_entry.id   a629ebc0f4965529413d3b4de0131beb
#
_cell.length_a   1.000
_cell.length_b   1.000
_cell.length_c   1.000
_cell.angle_alpha   90.00
_cell.angle_beta   90.00
_cell.angle_gamma   90.00
#
_symmetry.space_group_name_H-M   'P 1'
#
loop_
_entity.id
_entity.type
_entity.pdbx_description
1 polymer ?
#
loop_
_entity_poly.entity_id
_entity_poly.type
_entity_poly.pdbx_seq_one_letter_code
_entity_poly.pdbx_strand_id
1 'polypeptide(L)'
;LFAATVVTAKARIFLGRNFMSTVETAGTLAVRAALLLGVSTTVALAAPAYAQTAAAEDAGDEQIIIVTASKQAKTLQDTPISVSVTSKALIENAQIRDALDLQSVVPSLRVSQLQSSANTNFIIRGFGNGANNVGIEPSVGVFIDGVYRSRSAAQIGDLPSVERIEVLRGPQSTLFGKNASAGIISVVTSEPKFELGGQGELSYGNYNAVIARAEITGPISETIAFSLAGNFNRRDGYVFNEALNIDENNRNRGGVRAQLLFKPSEDFKLRLIADYDKIDEICCSVVNLVDGPTGNAVRALGGRII
;
A
#
# COMPACT_ATOMS: atom_id res chain seq x y z
N LEU A 1 24.67 2.40 -13.18
CA LEU A 1 23.68 3.26 -12.51
C LEU A 1 22.53 3.49 -13.50
N PHE A 2 21.52 2.63 -13.47
CA PHE A 2 20.31 2.86 -14.25
C PHE A 2 19.37 3.70 -13.38
N ALA A 3 19.09 4.93 -13.82
CA ALA A 3 18.06 5.75 -13.21
C ALA A 3 16.69 5.10 -13.48
N ALA A 4 16.03 4.64 -12.43
CA ALA A 4 14.67 4.14 -12.53
C ALA A 4 13.73 5.32 -12.79
N THR A 5 13.13 5.39 -13.96
CA THR A 5 12.07 6.35 -14.25
C THR A 5 10.74 5.70 -13.88
N VAL A 6 10.15 6.14 -12.77
CA VAL A 6 8.78 5.76 -12.38
C VAL A 6 7.88 6.93 -12.75
N VAL A 7 6.92 6.70 -13.63
CA VAL A 7 5.88 7.66 -13.96
C VAL A 7 4.61 7.26 -13.20
N THR A 8 4.19 8.12 -12.28
CA THR A 8 2.97 7.92 -11.51
C THR A 8 1.99 9.05 -11.79
N ALA A 9 0.79 8.72 -12.22
CA ALA A 9 -0.32 9.66 -12.37
C ALA A 9 -1.38 9.40 -11.30
N LYS A 10 -1.70 10.41 -10.50
CA LYS A 10 -2.79 10.39 -9.53
C LYS A 10 -3.90 11.33 -9.98
N ALA A 11 -5.13 10.84 -10.01
CA ALA A 11 -6.31 11.65 -10.24
C ALA A 11 -7.26 11.54 -9.03
N ARG A 12 -7.65 12.67 -8.47
CA ARG A 12 -8.72 12.76 -7.47
C ARG A 12 -9.90 13.48 -8.09
N ILE A 13 -11.04 12.83 -8.12
CA ILE A 13 -12.28 13.41 -8.63
C ILE A 13 -13.17 13.71 -7.45
N PHE A 14 -13.38 15.02 -7.17
CA PHE A 14 -14.39 15.51 -6.26
C PHE A 14 -15.55 16.01 -7.13
N LEU A 15 -16.66 15.30 -7.12
CA LEU A 15 -17.87 15.74 -7.78
C LEU A 15 -18.72 16.54 -6.75
N GLY A 16 -18.51 17.84 -6.76
CA GLY A 16 -19.38 18.76 -5.99
C GLY A 16 -20.82 18.75 -6.52
N ARG A 17 -21.75 19.05 -5.64
CA ARG A 17 -23.22 18.95 -5.79
C ARG A 17 -23.89 19.81 -6.89
N ASN A 18 -23.12 20.50 -7.75
CA ASN A 18 -23.63 21.41 -8.78
C ASN A 18 -23.06 21.13 -10.17
N PHE A 19 -23.27 19.92 -10.70
CA PHE A 19 -22.95 19.64 -12.10
C PHE A 19 -24.08 18.88 -12.81
N MET A 20 -25.24 19.52 -12.87
CA MET A 20 -26.32 19.07 -13.73
C MET A 20 -27.02 20.28 -14.36
N SER A 21 -26.31 20.95 -15.25
CA SER A 21 -26.89 21.72 -16.38
C SER A 21 -25.77 22.22 -17.28
N THR A 22 -25.90 21.93 -18.55
CA THR A 22 -25.11 22.35 -19.72
C THR A 22 -24.03 21.37 -20.19
N VAL A 23 -24.50 20.32 -20.88
CA VAL A 23 -23.76 19.75 -22.01
C VAL A 23 -24.60 20.00 -23.25
N GLU A 24 -24.32 21.12 -23.90
CA GLU A 24 -24.68 21.34 -25.30
C GLU A 24 -23.45 21.85 -26.07
N THR A 25 -23.06 21.03 -27.02
CA THR A 25 -22.43 21.35 -28.31
C THR A 25 -21.41 22.50 -28.44
N ALA A 26 -20.15 22.11 -28.71
CA ALA A 26 -19.28 22.70 -29.74
C ALA A 26 -17.96 21.92 -29.73
N GLY A 27 -17.64 21.06 -30.69
CA GLY A 27 -17.22 21.45 -32.02
C GLY A 27 -15.68 21.49 -32.06
N THR A 28 -15.06 20.39 -32.48
CA THR A 28 -13.76 20.28 -33.20
C THR A 28 -13.15 21.60 -33.69
N LEU A 29 -11.84 21.69 -33.50
CA LEU A 29 -10.76 22.43 -34.17
C LEU A 29 -9.96 23.31 -33.22
N ALA A 30 -8.74 22.92 -33.02
CA ALA A 30 -7.53 23.77 -32.95
C ALA A 30 -6.48 23.23 -31.99
N VAL A 31 -5.89 22.09 -32.33
CA VAL A 31 -4.55 21.74 -31.90
C VAL A 31 -3.65 21.84 -33.12
N ARG A 32 -3.07 23.01 -33.37
CA ARG A 32 -1.83 23.21 -34.14
C ARG A 32 -1.42 24.67 -34.02
N ALA A 33 -0.12 24.85 -33.75
CA ALA A 33 0.63 26.14 -33.85
C ALA A 33 0.66 27.02 -32.60
N ALA A 34 1.75 26.89 -31.84
CA ALA A 34 2.62 27.99 -31.43
C ALA A 34 3.84 27.46 -30.64
N LEU A 35 4.74 26.82 -31.35
CA LEU A 35 6.18 26.88 -31.06
C LEU A 35 6.71 28.01 -31.93
N LEU A 36 7.27 29.04 -31.32
CA LEU A 36 8.43 29.83 -31.77
C LEU A 36 8.34 31.29 -31.27
N LEU A 37 9.44 31.72 -30.63
CA LEU A 37 9.95 33.09 -30.51
C LEU A 37 9.35 34.01 -29.42
N GLY A 38 10.25 34.37 -28.50
CA GLY A 38 10.08 35.54 -27.65
C GLY A 38 11.11 35.65 -26.53
N VAL A 39 12.41 35.70 -26.87
CA VAL A 39 13.42 36.31 -26.00
C VAL A 39 13.24 37.80 -26.05
N SER A 40 12.88 38.47 -24.94
CA SER A 40 13.13 39.91 -24.79
C SER A 40 12.97 40.37 -23.32
N THR A 41 14.09 40.84 -22.80
CA THR A 41 14.29 41.94 -21.86
C THR A 41 13.59 41.96 -20.52
N THR A 42 14.36 41.55 -19.52
CA THR A 42 14.26 41.90 -18.11
C THR A 42 14.44 43.41 -17.93
N VAL A 43 13.40 44.10 -17.44
CA VAL A 43 13.55 45.39 -16.77
C VAL A 43 13.33 45.15 -15.29
N ALA A 44 14.39 45.31 -14.53
CA ALA A 44 14.40 45.29 -13.08
C ALA A 44 13.68 46.53 -12.54
N LEU A 45 12.48 46.40 -12.02
CA LEU A 45 11.86 47.37 -11.12
C LEU A 45 12.05 46.83 -9.70
N ALA A 46 13.02 47.39 -8.99
CA ALA A 46 13.21 47.22 -7.59
C ALA A 46 12.01 47.82 -6.86
N ALA A 47 11.07 47.00 -6.43
CA ALA A 47 10.08 47.35 -5.44
C ALA A 47 10.66 47.08 -4.05
N PRO A 48 10.49 47.96 -3.08
CA PRO A 48 10.95 47.70 -1.71
C PRO A 48 10.20 46.51 -1.16
N ALA A 49 10.95 45.47 -0.77
CA ALA A 49 10.44 44.34 -0.04
C ALA A 49 9.99 44.83 1.34
N TYR A 50 8.71 45.08 1.51
CA TYR A 50 8.10 45.06 2.83
C TYR A 50 8.20 43.62 3.31
N ALA A 51 9.09 43.38 4.28
CA ALA A 51 9.08 42.16 5.05
C ALA A 51 7.73 42.12 5.80
N GLN A 52 6.74 41.51 5.17
CA GLN A 52 5.59 41.01 5.90
C GLN A 52 6.13 39.93 6.83
N THR A 53 6.22 40.27 8.10
CA THR A 53 6.31 39.30 9.18
C THR A 53 5.06 38.46 9.03
N ALA A 54 5.12 37.37 8.26
CA ALA A 54 4.18 36.30 8.35
C ALA A 54 4.31 35.80 9.80
N ALA A 55 3.39 36.23 10.65
CA ALA A 55 3.13 35.55 11.89
C ALA A 55 2.94 34.09 11.50
N ALA A 56 3.89 33.27 11.85
CA ALA A 56 3.76 31.84 11.82
C ALA A 56 2.63 31.47 12.79
N GLU A 57 1.40 31.47 12.31
CA GLU A 57 0.37 30.63 12.86
C GLU A 57 0.67 29.20 12.40
N ASP A 58 1.79 28.68 12.85
CA ASP A 58 2.03 27.27 12.95
C ASP A 58 1.43 26.80 14.29
N ALA A 59 0.13 26.98 14.42
CA ALA A 59 -0.65 26.11 15.27
C ALA A 59 -0.64 24.77 14.53
N GLY A 60 0.38 23.97 14.78
CA GLY A 60 0.43 22.59 14.35
C GLY A 60 -0.90 21.97 14.76
N ASP A 61 -1.71 21.68 13.76
CA ASP A 61 -2.88 20.83 13.90
C ASP A 61 -2.28 19.48 14.35
N GLU A 62 -2.18 19.28 15.67
CA GLU A 62 -1.78 17.99 16.24
C GLU A 62 -2.84 17.01 15.76
N GLN A 63 -2.58 16.39 14.63
CA GLN A 63 -3.43 15.34 14.12
C GLN A 63 -3.48 14.26 15.18
N ILE A 64 -4.56 14.25 15.95
CA ILE A 64 -4.83 13.25 16.97
C ILE A 64 -4.88 11.90 16.26
N ILE A 65 -3.81 11.13 16.38
CA ILE A 65 -3.71 9.81 15.78
C ILE A 65 -4.53 8.85 16.64
N ILE A 66 -5.67 8.44 16.12
CA ILE A 66 -6.53 7.43 16.75
C ILE A 66 -6.04 6.04 16.36
N VAL A 67 -5.81 5.19 17.34
CA VAL A 67 -5.41 3.79 17.16
C VAL A 67 -6.48 2.85 17.70
N THR A 68 -6.55 1.66 17.11
CA THR A 68 -7.45 0.58 17.54
C THR A 68 -6.68 -0.56 18.23
N ALA A 69 -5.47 -0.28 18.65
CA ALA A 69 -4.53 -1.21 19.28
C ALA A 69 -5.07 -1.95 20.50
N SER A 70 -6.04 -1.36 21.21
CA SER A 70 -6.72 -1.97 22.35
C SER A 70 -8.12 -2.50 22.04
N LYS A 71 -8.46 -2.67 20.75
CA LYS A 71 -9.84 -2.92 20.25
C LYS A 71 -10.84 -1.82 20.63
N GLN A 72 -10.35 -0.68 21.05
CA GLN A 72 -11.07 0.54 21.34
C GLN A 72 -10.36 1.68 20.64
N ALA A 73 -11.11 2.62 20.09
CA ALA A 73 -10.54 3.83 19.51
C ALA A 73 -9.99 4.70 20.66
N LYS A 74 -8.67 4.86 20.73
CA LYS A 74 -7.96 5.71 21.69
C LYS A 74 -6.92 6.55 20.97
N THR A 75 -6.49 7.62 21.60
CA THR A 75 -5.35 8.37 21.07
C THR A 75 -4.07 7.54 21.20
N LEU A 76 -3.12 7.76 20.31
CA LEU A 76 -1.82 7.09 20.37
C LEU A 76 -1.13 7.31 21.72
N GLN A 77 -1.27 8.50 22.30
CA GLN A 77 -0.65 8.89 23.56
C GLN A 77 -1.29 8.18 24.78
N ASP A 78 -2.60 7.91 24.72
CA ASP A 78 -3.34 7.21 25.78
C ASP A 78 -3.23 5.69 25.70
N THR A 79 -2.50 5.17 24.71
CA THR A 79 -2.38 3.75 24.48
C THR A 79 -1.11 3.20 25.14
N PRO A 80 -1.19 2.41 26.23
CA PRO A 80 -0.02 1.93 26.97
C PRO A 80 0.67 0.74 26.29
N ILE A 81 0.71 0.76 24.94
CA ILE A 81 1.29 -0.29 24.11
C ILE A 81 2.27 0.36 23.13
N SER A 82 3.41 -0.29 22.90
CA SER A 82 4.35 0.19 21.89
C SER A 82 3.78 -0.06 20.49
N VAL A 83 3.26 0.98 19.87
CA VAL A 83 2.66 0.94 18.54
C VAL A 83 3.37 1.89 17.57
N SER A 84 3.51 1.48 16.32
CA SER A 84 3.85 2.37 15.19
C SER A 84 2.64 2.50 14.29
N VAL A 85 2.29 3.73 13.95
CA VAL A 85 1.19 4.01 13.03
C VAL A 85 1.75 4.58 11.74
N THR A 86 1.40 3.93 10.63
CA THR A 86 1.69 4.40 9.28
C THR A 86 0.40 4.95 8.70
N SER A 87 0.30 6.27 8.58
CA SER A 87 -0.89 6.95 8.08
C SER A 87 -1.04 6.79 6.56
N LYS A 88 -2.23 7.06 6.03
CA LYS A 88 -2.52 7.05 4.58
C LYS A 88 -1.52 7.93 3.80
N ALA A 89 -1.24 9.14 4.29
CA ALA A 89 -0.28 10.05 3.66
C ALA A 89 1.14 9.45 3.59
N LEU A 90 1.58 8.78 4.67
CA LEU A 90 2.89 8.13 4.69
C LEU A 90 2.92 6.90 3.77
N ILE A 91 1.84 6.10 3.74
CA ILE A 91 1.69 4.96 2.83
C ILE A 91 1.82 5.43 1.37
N GLU A 92 1.13 6.51 1.03
CA GLU A 92 1.16 7.09 -0.31
C GLU A 92 2.53 7.69 -0.67
N ASN A 93 3.13 8.46 0.22
CA ASN A 93 4.41 9.13 -0.02
C ASN A 93 5.59 8.15 -0.07
N ALA A 94 5.59 7.14 0.78
CA ALA A 94 6.62 6.09 0.81
C ALA A 94 6.35 4.97 -0.20
N GLN A 95 5.27 5.07 -1.01
CA GLN A 95 4.90 4.06 -2.02
C GLN A 95 4.78 2.65 -1.44
N ILE A 96 4.19 2.53 -0.23
CA ILE A 96 3.90 1.24 0.40
C ILE A 96 2.78 0.54 -0.38
N ARG A 97 3.11 -0.54 -1.03
CA ARG A 97 2.21 -1.27 -1.93
C ARG A 97 1.71 -2.56 -1.33
N ASP A 98 2.59 -3.23 -0.61
CA ASP A 98 2.28 -4.48 0.09
C ASP A 98 2.95 -4.50 1.47
N ALA A 99 2.76 -5.60 2.19
CA ALA A 99 3.33 -5.78 3.53
C ALA A 99 4.87 -5.83 3.53
N LEU A 100 5.51 -6.18 2.39
CA LEU A 100 6.97 -6.18 2.28
C LEU A 100 7.54 -4.77 2.35
N ASP A 101 6.87 -3.81 1.71
CA ASP A 101 7.31 -2.42 1.68
C ASP A 101 7.23 -1.77 3.06
N LEU A 102 6.33 -2.28 3.93
CA LEU A 102 6.11 -1.73 5.27
C LEU A 102 7.38 -1.73 6.14
N GLN A 103 8.31 -2.67 5.91
CA GLN A 103 9.58 -2.70 6.63
C GLN A 103 10.47 -1.47 6.39
N SER A 104 10.25 -0.72 5.31
CA SER A 104 11.01 0.51 5.03
C SER A 104 10.64 1.66 5.96
N VAL A 105 9.42 1.67 6.50
CA VAL A 105 8.91 2.73 7.39
C VAL A 105 8.71 2.28 8.84
N VAL A 106 8.80 0.97 9.12
CA VAL A 106 8.70 0.40 10.47
C VAL A 106 9.99 -0.35 10.81
N PRO A 107 10.99 0.29 11.41
CA PRO A 107 12.33 -0.30 11.63
C PRO A 107 12.35 -1.58 12.46
N SER A 108 11.34 -1.79 13.32
CA SER A 108 11.22 -2.99 14.14
C SER A 108 10.61 -4.20 13.41
N LEU A 109 10.09 -3.98 12.22
CA LEU A 109 9.45 -5.00 11.39
C LEU A 109 10.41 -5.48 10.31
N ARG A 110 10.53 -6.78 10.17
CA ARG A 110 11.16 -7.42 9.02
C ARG A 110 10.15 -8.36 8.38
N VAL A 111 10.05 -8.31 7.07
CA VAL A 111 9.20 -9.21 6.28
C VAL A 111 10.09 -10.00 5.34
N SER A 112 9.91 -11.30 5.29
CA SER A 112 10.67 -12.17 4.39
C SER A 112 9.72 -13.14 3.68
N GLN A 113 10.00 -13.38 2.41
CA GLN A 113 9.37 -14.40 1.61
C GLN A 113 10.43 -15.40 1.20
N LEU A 114 10.23 -16.67 1.51
CA LEU A 114 11.13 -17.75 1.15
C LEU A 114 10.34 -18.80 0.38
N GLN A 115 10.90 -19.27 -0.74
CA GLN A 115 10.38 -20.32 -1.62
C GLN A 115 9.11 -19.98 -2.40
N SER A 116 8.19 -19.22 -1.86
CA SER A 116 6.96 -18.80 -2.55
C SER A 116 6.33 -17.59 -1.89
N SER A 117 5.45 -16.89 -2.60
CA SER A 117 4.64 -15.79 -2.05
C SER A 117 3.73 -16.25 -0.90
N ALA A 118 3.37 -17.54 -0.86
CA ALA A 118 2.57 -18.12 0.20
C ALA A 118 3.34 -18.28 1.53
N ASN A 119 4.68 -18.25 1.49
CA ASN A 119 5.55 -18.42 2.66
C ASN A 119 6.08 -17.08 3.15
N THR A 120 5.19 -16.17 3.50
CA THR A 120 5.57 -14.88 4.08
C THR A 120 5.67 -15.00 5.60
N ASN A 121 6.75 -14.43 6.14
CA ASN A 121 7.01 -14.38 7.56
C ASN A 121 7.23 -12.95 8.04
N PHE A 122 6.57 -12.59 9.13
CA PHE A 122 6.72 -11.32 9.81
C PHE A 122 7.51 -11.50 11.09
N ILE A 123 8.51 -10.64 11.29
CA ILE A 123 9.40 -10.65 12.44
C ILE A 123 9.35 -9.27 13.08
N ILE A 124 9.02 -9.19 14.36
CA ILE A 124 8.99 -7.94 15.13
C ILE A 124 10.03 -8.03 16.23
N ARG A 125 10.98 -7.05 16.27
CA ARG A 125 12.09 -7.02 17.25
C ARG A 125 12.90 -8.32 17.29
N GLY A 126 13.06 -8.99 16.15
CA GLY A 126 13.78 -10.26 16.04
C GLY A 126 12.96 -11.51 16.39
N PHE A 127 11.72 -11.37 16.86
CA PHE A 127 10.84 -12.49 17.18
C PHE A 127 9.86 -12.76 16.01
N GLY A 128 9.84 -13.98 15.55
CA GLY A 128 8.97 -14.44 14.45
C GLY A 128 9.27 -15.90 14.16
N ASN A 129 8.37 -16.57 13.46
CA ASN A 129 8.57 -17.97 13.07
C ASN A 129 9.38 -18.04 11.78
N GLY A 130 10.18 -19.10 11.61
CA GLY A 130 10.89 -19.36 10.37
C GLY A 130 9.93 -19.56 9.20
N ALA A 131 10.27 -18.98 8.05
CA ALA A 131 9.38 -18.88 6.90
C ALA A 131 9.24 -20.14 6.04
N ASN A 132 9.97 -21.22 6.34
CA ASN A 132 10.10 -22.35 5.42
C ASN A 132 9.03 -23.43 5.56
N ASN A 133 8.00 -23.22 6.37
CA ASN A 133 6.97 -24.23 6.55
C ASN A 133 5.58 -23.56 6.68
N VAL A 134 4.75 -23.76 5.68
CA VAL A 134 3.36 -23.25 5.64
C VAL A 134 2.46 -23.80 6.73
N GLY A 135 2.85 -24.90 7.38
CA GLY A 135 2.12 -25.50 8.48
C GLY A 135 2.44 -24.89 9.85
N ILE A 136 3.47 -24.05 9.96
CA ILE A 136 3.82 -23.37 11.21
C ILE A 136 2.95 -22.13 11.38
N GLU A 137 2.27 -22.04 12.53
CA GLU A 137 1.51 -20.83 12.86
C GLU A 137 2.44 -19.63 13.13
N PRO A 138 2.07 -18.43 12.63
CA PRO A 138 2.90 -17.24 12.81
C PRO A 138 2.92 -16.75 14.25
N SER A 139 4.02 -16.13 14.68
CA SER A 139 4.11 -15.42 15.96
C SER A 139 3.59 -13.98 15.88
N VAL A 140 3.49 -13.44 14.66
CA VAL A 140 2.93 -12.12 14.38
C VAL A 140 1.61 -12.29 13.66
N GLY A 141 0.52 -11.85 14.31
CA GLY A 141 -0.82 -11.89 13.71
C GLY A 141 -1.04 -10.74 12.74
N VAL A 142 -1.68 -11.02 11.61
CA VAL A 142 -2.13 -9.98 10.66
C VAL A 142 -3.65 -9.90 10.68
N PHE A 143 -4.14 -8.70 10.90
CA PHE A 143 -5.57 -8.38 10.95
C PHE A 143 -5.90 -7.34 9.89
N ILE A 144 -6.99 -7.54 9.17
CA ILE A 144 -7.53 -6.54 8.24
C ILE A 144 -8.94 -6.22 8.70
N ASP A 145 -9.19 -4.97 9.05
CA ASP A 145 -10.45 -4.49 9.65
C ASP A 145 -10.91 -5.37 10.84
N GLY A 146 -9.97 -5.77 11.69
CA GLY A 146 -10.23 -6.60 12.86
C GLY A 146 -10.37 -8.10 12.58
N VAL A 147 -10.36 -8.54 11.32
CA VAL A 147 -10.46 -9.95 10.93
C VAL A 147 -9.06 -10.54 10.78
N TYR A 148 -8.80 -11.62 11.54
CA TYR A 148 -7.52 -12.34 11.48
C TYR A 148 -7.33 -13.05 10.14
N ARG A 149 -6.18 -12.84 9.52
CA ARG A 149 -5.75 -13.53 8.29
C ARG A 149 -4.86 -14.72 8.66
N SER A 150 -5.44 -15.90 8.67
CA SER A 150 -4.77 -17.11 9.16
C SER A 150 -3.69 -17.66 8.24
N ARG A 151 -3.74 -17.35 6.94
CA ARG A 151 -2.78 -17.85 5.95
C ARG A 151 -1.84 -16.75 5.50
N SER A 152 -0.55 -17.08 5.39
CA SER A 152 0.50 -16.15 4.97
C SER A 152 0.21 -15.52 3.59
N ALA A 153 -0.33 -16.29 2.64
CA ALA A 153 -0.71 -15.80 1.32
C ALA A 153 -1.78 -14.70 1.39
N ALA A 154 -2.69 -14.77 2.35
CA ALA A 154 -3.73 -13.75 2.54
C ALA A 154 -3.22 -12.50 3.29
N GLN A 155 -1.96 -12.49 3.71
CA GLN A 155 -1.36 -11.41 4.48
C GLN A 155 -0.53 -10.45 3.64
N ILE A 156 -0.19 -10.84 2.40
CA ILE A 156 0.74 -10.10 1.53
C ILE A 156 0.07 -9.48 0.30
N GLY A 157 -1.23 -9.66 0.14
CA GLY A 157 -1.98 -9.06 -0.97
C GLY A 157 -1.78 -7.55 -1.03
N ASP A 158 -1.82 -7.00 -2.23
CA ASP A 158 -1.86 -5.56 -2.40
C ASP A 158 -3.18 -5.05 -1.80
N LEU A 159 -3.10 -4.20 -0.81
CA LEU A 159 -4.27 -3.71 -0.07
C LEU A 159 -4.86 -2.48 -0.78
N PRO A 160 -6.06 -2.58 -1.33
CA PRO A 160 -6.75 -1.41 -1.84
C PRO A 160 -7.29 -0.58 -0.66
N SER A 161 -7.22 0.74 -0.79
CA SER A 161 -7.91 1.68 0.12
C SER A 161 -7.50 1.59 1.59
N VAL A 162 -6.20 1.52 1.88
CA VAL A 162 -5.71 1.55 3.27
C VAL A 162 -5.80 2.95 3.84
N GLU A 163 -6.38 3.08 5.04
CA GLU A 163 -6.41 4.32 5.81
C GLU A 163 -5.18 4.44 6.70
N ARG A 164 -4.84 3.37 7.41
CA ARG A 164 -3.63 3.29 8.24
C ARG A 164 -3.23 1.86 8.50
N ILE A 165 -1.97 1.67 8.88
CA ILE A 165 -1.43 0.40 9.35
C ILE A 165 -0.85 0.61 10.74
N GLU A 166 -1.27 -0.20 11.69
CA GLU A 166 -0.80 -0.18 13.07
C GLU A 166 0.07 -1.43 13.32
N VAL A 167 1.32 -1.24 13.76
CA VAL A 167 2.21 -2.34 14.13
C VAL A 167 2.40 -2.31 15.64
N LEU A 168 1.77 -3.25 16.35
CA LEU A 168 1.85 -3.41 17.78
C LEU A 168 2.98 -4.37 18.12
N ARG A 169 3.86 -3.96 19.00
CA ARG A 169 5.07 -4.70 19.36
C ARG A 169 4.91 -5.36 20.72
N GLY A 170 5.40 -6.60 20.81
CA GLY A 170 5.32 -7.41 22.01
C GLY A 170 4.03 -8.23 22.09
N PRO A 171 3.88 -9.05 23.13
CA PRO A 171 2.77 -9.99 23.26
C PRO A 171 1.41 -9.29 23.28
N GLN A 172 0.51 -9.69 22.37
CA GLN A 172 -0.85 -9.17 22.22
C GLN A 172 -1.91 -10.26 22.34
N SER A 173 -1.54 -11.45 22.78
CA SER A 173 -2.42 -12.64 22.79
C SER A 173 -3.67 -12.48 23.64
N THR A 174 -3.63 -11.66 24.70
CA THR A 174 -4.79 -11.39 25.56
C THR A 174 -5.96 -10.77 24.80
N LEU A 175 -5.68 -9.85 23.86
CA LEU A 175 -6.71 -9.15 23.12
C LEU A 175 -6.97 -9.75 21.74
N PHE A 176 -5.94 -10.32 21.13
CA PHE A 176 -5.97 -10.78 19.74
C PHE A 176 -5.94 -12.29 19.57
N GLY A 177 -5.86 -13.04 20.68
CA GLY A 177 -5.85 -14.49 20.68
C GLY A 177 -4.52 -15.10 20.28
N LYS A 178 -4.55 -16.32 19.72
CA LYS A 178 -3.35 -17.04 19.30
C LYS A 178 -2.63 -16.29 18.17
N ASN A 179 -1.35 -16.63 17.96
CA ASN A 179 -0.53 -16.08 16.87
C ASN A 179 -0.22 -14.58 16.99
N ALA A 180 -0.22 -14.06 18.20
CA ALA A 180 0.10 -12.67 18.53
C ALA A 180 1.15 -12.56 19.65
N SER A 181 2.08 -13.53 19.75
CA SER A 181 3.07 -13.59 20.82
C SER A 181 4.23 -12.62 20.61
N ALA A 182 4.58 -12.29 19.36
CA ALA A 182 5.61 -11.31 19.03
C ALA A 182 5.03 -9.92 18.73
N GLY A 183 3.77 -9.85 18.34
CA GLY A 183 3.07 -8.63 17.99
C GLY A 183 1.95 -8.87 16.99
N ILE A 184 1.38 -7.77 16.52
CA ILE A 184 0.37 -7.80 15.45
C ILE A 184 0.60 -6.68 14.44
N ILE A 185 0.12 -6.91 13.23
CA ILE A 185 -0.05 -5.91 12.18
C ILE A 185 -1.54 -5.76 11.95
N SER A 186 -2.07 -4.57 12.22
CA SER A 186 -3.48 -4.24 12.02
C SER A 186 -3.60 -3.26 10.86
N VAL A 187 -4.25 -3.69 9.80
CA VAL A 187 -4.55 -2.87 8.64
C VAL A 187 -5.99 -2.40 8.75
N VAL A 188 -6.17 -1.10 8.72
CA VAL A 188 -7.48 -0.45 8.74
C VAL A 188 -7.72 0.13 7.35
N THR A 189 -8.80 -0.28 6.71
CA THR A 189 -9.17 0.24 5.39
C THR A 189 -10.16 1.39 5.51
N SER A 190 -10.15 2.28 4.51
CA SER A 190 -11.06 3.42 4.47
C SER A 190 -12.52 2.96 4.47
N GLU A 191 -13.35 3.60 5.26
CA GLU A 191 -14.78 3.33 5.29
C GLU A 191 -15.50 3.99 4.09
N PRO A 192 -16.63 3.41 3.65
CA PRO A 192 -17.50 4.08 2.70
C PRO A 192 -17.93 5.47 3.17
N LYS A 193 -17.92 6.44 2.27
CA LYS A 193 -18.30 7.84 2.55
C LYS A 193 -19.67 8.14 1.99
N PHE A 194 -20.42 9.02 2.68
CA PHE A 194 -21.70 9.53 2.21
C PHE A 194 -21.55 10.69 1.20
N GLU A 195 -20.34 10.93 0.72
CA GLU A 195 -20.00 11.85 -0.35
C GLU A 195 -19.44 11.08 -1.53
N LEU A 196 -19.92 11.38 -2.74
CA LEU A 196 -19.39 10.76 -3.94
C LEU A 196 -17.96 11.23 -4.18
N GLY A 197 -17.06 10.31 -4.25
CA GLY A 197 -15.65 10.58 -4.48
C GLY A 197 -14.93 9.37 -5.04
N GLY A 198 -13.75 9.61 -5.59
CA GLY A 198 -12.92 8.54 -6.11
C GLY A 198 -11.48 8.98 -6.26
N GLN A 199 -10.61 7.99 -6.32
CA GLN A 199 -9.18 8.20 -6.59
C GLN A 199 -8.68 7.10 -7.52
N GLY A 200 -7.69 7.44 -8.33
CA GLY A 200 -7.04 6.49 -9.22
C GLY A 200 -5.55 6.75 -9.25
N GLU A 201 -4.79 5.68 -9.42
CA GLU A 201 -3.35 5.71 -9.58
C GLU A 201 -2.98 4.77 -10.72
N LEU A 202 -2.12 5.23 -11.62
CA LEU A 202 -1.49 4.41 -12.64
C LEU A 202 0.01 4.69 -12.59
N SER A 203 0.80 3.63 -12.45
CA SER A 203 2.26 3.71 -12.42
C SER A 203 2.84 2.76 -13.44
N TYR A 204 3.90 3.20 -14.12
CA TYR A 204 4.70 2.39 -15.02
C TYR A 204 6.18 2.49 -14.64
N GLY A 205 6.91 1.39 -14.71
CA GLY A 205 8.30 1.34 -14.29
C GLY A 205 9.12 0.24 -14.96
N ASN A 206 10.32 0.01 -14.45
CA ASN A 206 11.25 -0.98 -14.98
C ASN A 206 10.64 -2.40 -14.97
N TYR A 207 11.15 -3.25 -15.87
CA TYR A 207 10.65 -4.63 -16.08
C TYR A 207 9.17 -4.67 -16.47
N ASN A 208 8.73 -3.69 -17.29
CA ASN A 208 7.34 -3.54 -17.71
C ASN A 208 6.36 -3.51 -16.52
N ALA A 209 6.80 -2.94 -15.39
CA ALA A 209 5.97 -2.84 -14.22
C ALA A 209 4.77 -1.94 -14.49
N VAL A 210 3.57 -2.48 -14.34
CA VAL A 210 2.30 -1.74 -14.42
C VAL A 210 1.58 -1.92 -13.10
N ILE A 211 1.25 -0.81 -12.45
CA ILE A 211 0.45 -0.80 -11.23
C ILE A 211 -0.73 0.13 -11.47
N ALA A 212 -1.93 -0.41 -11.31
CA ALA A 212 -3.17 0.35 -11.39
C ALA A 212 -3.98 0.14 -10.11
N ARG A 213 -4.48 1.24 -9.55
CA ARG A 213 -5.37 1.24 -8.38
C ARG A 213 -6.50 2.20 -8.65
N ALA A 214 -7.69 1.83 -8.25
CA ALA A 214 -8.85 2.70 -8.35
C ALA A 214 -9.77 2.46 -7.16
N GLU A 215 -10.39 3.52 -6.69
CA GLU A 215 -11.40 3.48 -5.64
C GLU A 215 -12.51 4.46 -5.97
N ILE A 216 -13.75 4.04 -5.74
CA ILE A 216 -14.93 4.89 -5.78
C ILE A 216 -15.74 4.65 -4.51
N THR A 217 -16.26 5.70 -3.92
CA THR A 217 -17.14 5.66 -2.76
C THR A 217 -18.26 6.67 -2.92
N GLY A 218 -19.40 6.42 -2.31
CA GLY A 218 -20.51 7.37 -2.36
C GLY A 218 -21.76 6.85 -1.65
N PRO A 219 -22.78 7.71 -1.52
CA PRO A 219 -24.07 7.36 -0.95
C PRO A 219 -24.90 6.53 -1.95
N ILE A 220 -25.60 5.52 -1.44
CA ILE A 220 -26.72 4.86 -2.10
C ILE A 220 -28.02 5.53 -1.60
N SER A 221 -28.06 5.87 -0.31
CA SER A 221 -29.14 6.60 0.36
C SER A 221 -28.55 7.44 1.49
N GLU A 222 -29.39 8.16 2.23
CA GLU A 222 -28.97 8.95 3.39
C GLU A 222 -28.34 8.08 4.51
N THR A 223 -28.67 6.79 4.55
CA THR A 223 -28.22 5.84 5.58
C THR A 223 -27.32 4.73 5.05
N ILE A 224 -27.14 4.65 3.72
CA ILE A 224 -26.34 3.58 3.07
C ILE A 224 -25.30 4.21 2.17
N ALA A 225 -24.04 3.85 2.40
CA ALA A 225 -22.92 4.22 1.54
C ALA A 225 -22.19 2.97 1.03
N PHE A 226 -21.54 3.09 -0.12
CA PHE A 226 -20.74 2.03 -0.72
C PHE A 226 -19.30 2.47 -0.95
N SER A 227 -18.41 1.49 -1.07
CA SER A 227 -17.06 1.67 -1.59
C SER A 227 -16.71 0.46 -2.45
N LEU A 228 -16.11 0.72 -3.60
CA LEU A 228 -15.53 -0.30 -4.48
C LEU A 228 -14.11 0.09 -4.79
N ALA A 229 -13.16 -0.77 -4.48
CA ALA A 229 -11.75 -0.56 -4.75
C ALA A 229 -11.18 -1.76 -5.51
N GLY A 230 -10.24 -1.48 -6.41
CA GLY A 230 -9.54 -2.50 -7.16
C GLY A 230 -8.06 -2.17 -7.32
N ASN A 231 -7.25 -3.20 -7.44
CA ASN A 231 -5.83 -3.09 -7.70
C ASN A 231 -5.39 -4.12 -8.73
N PHE A 232 -4.39 -3.73 -9.50
CA PHE A 232 -3.67 -4.58 -10.44
C PHE A 232 -2.19 -4.24 -10.36
N ASN A 233 -1.33 -5.27 -10.25
CA ASN A 233 0.10 -5.10 -10.13
C ASN A 233 0.80 -6.21 -10.92
N ARG A 234 1.39 -5.84 -12.05
CA ARG A 234 2.15 -6.74 -12.90
C ARG A 234 3.55 -6.20 -13.12
N ARG A 235 4.53 -7.09 -13.10
CA ARG A 235 5.92 -6.81 -13.43
C ARG A 235 6.58 -8.09 -13.96
N ASP A 236 7.39 -7.97 -14.99
CA ASP A 236 8.20 -9.09 -15.49
C ASP A 236 9.27 -9.50 -14.47
N GLY A 237 9.75 -10.73 -14.57
CA GLY A 237 10.84 -11.23 -13.75
C GLY A 237 12.15 -10.48 -14.03
N TYR A 238 13.07 -10.51 -13.09
CA TYR A 238 14.40 -9.88 -13.22
C TYR A 238 15.56 -10.84 -12.98
N VAL A 239 15.24 -12.11 -12.72
CA VAL A 239 16.22 -13.20 -12.63
C VAL A 239 15.90 -14.20 -13.72
N PHE A 240 16.83 -14.36 -14.67
CA PHE A 240 16.65 -15.32 -15.75
C PHE A 240 17.13 -16.72 -15.31
N ASN A 241 16.24 -17.71 -15.42
CA ASN A 241 16.54 -19.10 -15.17
C ASN A 241 16.91 -19.78 -16.49
N GLU A 242 18.19 -20.05 -16.70
CA GLU A 242 18.70 -20.68 -17.93
C GLU A 242 18.17 -22.10 -18.15
N ALA A 243 17.92 -22.86 -17.09
CA ALA A 243 17.47 -24.24 -17.20
C ALA A 243 16.01 -24.35 -17.65
N LEU A 244 15.18 -23.43 -17.21
CA LEU A 244 13.75 -23.41 -17.53
C LEU A 244 13.42 -22.42 -18.65
N ASN A 245 14.38 -21.56 -19.04
CA ASN A 245 14.20 -20.48 -20.01
C ASN A 245 13.03 -19.56 -19.66
N ILE A 246 12.96 -19.15 -18.40
CA ILE A 246 11.91 -18.24 -17.87
C ILE A 246 12.53 -17.15 -17.01
N ASP A 247 11.82 -16.02 -16.91
CA ASP A 247 12.14 -14.97 -15.96
C ASP A 247 11.42 -15.22 -14.63
N GLU A 248 12.20 -15.26 -13.55
CA GLU A 248 11.72 -15.46 -12.18
C GLU A 248 11.69 -14.14 -11.40
N ASN A 249 11.06 -14.17 -10.24
CA ASN A 249 10.77 -12.98 -9.40
C ASN A 249 9.86 -11.97 -10.11
N ASN A 250 8.94 -12.46 -10.92
CA ASN A 250 7.87 -11.66 -11.50
C ASN A 250 6.85 -11.25 -10.43
N ARG A 251 5.95 -10.35 -10.79
CA ARG A 251 4.78 -10.01 -9.99
C ARG A 251 3.53 -10.07 -10.87
N ASN A 252 2.49 -10.70 -10.37
CA ASN A 252 1.20 -10.75 -11.03
C ASN A 252 0.11 -10.90 -9.96
N ARG A 253 -0.46 -9.78 -9.55
CA ARG A 253 -1.45 -9.68 -8.48
C ARG A 253 -2.62 -8.84 -8.92
N GLY A 254 -3.78 -9.17 -8.44
CA GLY A 254 -4.95 -8.35 -8.62
C GLY A 254 -6.00 -8.66 -7.58
N GLY A 255 -6.74 -7.64 -7.18
CA GLY A 255 -7.76 -7.77 -6.17
C GLY A 255 -8.88 -6.76 -6.34
N VAL A 256 -10.02 -7.10 -5.75
CA VAL A 256 -11.19 -6.24 -5.65
C VAL A 256 -11.72 -6.31 -4.23
N ARG A 257 -12.15 -5.17 -3.73
CA ARG A 257 -12.79 -5.03 -2.43
C ARG A 257 -14.05 -4.21 -2.56
N ALA A 258 -15.16 -4.77 -2.11
CA ALA A 258 -16.44 -4.10 -2.04
C ALA A 258 -16.86 -3.92 -0.58
N GLN A 259 -17.44 -2.78 -0.27
CA GLN A 259 -17.92 -2.48 1.07
C GLN A 259 -19.29 -1.81 0.99
N LEU A 260 -20.11 -2.12 1.97
CA LEU A 260 -21.41 -1.49 2.19
C LEU A 260 -21.49 -1.06 3.66
N LEU A 261 -21.77 0.21 3.88
CA LEU A 261 -21.97 0.79 5.20
C LEU A 261 -23.43 1.16 5.36
N PHE A 262 -24.06 0.61 6.39
CA PHE A 262 -25.42 0.98 6.81
C PHE A 262 -25.35 1.67 8.18
N LYS A 263 -25.73 2.92 8.23
CA LYS A 263 -25.71 3.79 9.42
C LYS A 263 -27.04 4.55 9.54
N PRO A 264 -28.10 3.91 10.06
CA PRO A 264 -29.42 4.55 10.22
C PRO A 264 -29.46 5.54 11.37
N SER A 265 -28.56 5.43 12.36
CA SER A 265 -28.43 6.33 13.51
C SER A 265 -26.98 6.40 13.96
N GLU A 266 -26.66 7.31 14.90
CA GLU A 266 -25.30 7.38 15.47
C GLU A 266 -24.95 6.15 16.31
N ASP A 267 -25.93 5.46 16.89
CA ASP A 267 -25.75 4.31 17.77
C ASP A 267 -25.67 2.98 17.02
N PHE A 268 -26.05 2.95 15.74
CA PHE A 268 -26.05 1.72 14.95
C PHE A 268 -25.24 1.88 13.68
N LYS A 269 -24.23 1.00 13.55
CA LYS A 269 -23.35 0.93 12.38
C LYS A 269 -23.11 -0.52 11.99
N LEU A 270 -23.46 -0.87 10.76
CA LEU A 270 -23.16 -2.15 10.15
C LEU A 270 -22.29 -1.95 8.90
N ARG A 271 -21.11 -2.56 8.87
CA ARG A 271 -20.20 -2.56 7.72
C ARG A 271 -20.06 -3.97 7.18
N LEU A 272 -20.45 -4.20 5.96
CA LEU A 272 -20.24 -5.44 5.22
C LEU A 272 -19.06 -5.28 4.30
N ILE A 273 -18.19 -6.27 4.27
CA ILE A 273 -16.95 -6.25 3.49
C ILE A 273 -16.84 -7.57 2.74
N ALA A 274 -16.52 -7.49 1.45
CA ALA A 274 -16.18 -8.62 0.61
C ALA A 274 -14.89 -8.30 -0.14
N ASP A 275 -13.92 -9.20 -0.12
CA ASP A 275 -12.67 -9.06 -0.83
C ASP A 275 -12.32 -10.35 -1.60
N TYR A 276 -11.70 -10.16 -2.77
CA TYR A 276 -11.14 -11.22 -3.57
C TYR A 276 -9.76 -10.78 -4.06
N ASP A 277 -8.75 -11.62 -3.83
CA ASP A 277 -7.39 -11.39 -4.26
C ASP A 277 -6.85 -12.63 -4.98
N LYS A 278 -6.09 -12.40 -6.06
CA LYS A 278 -5.36 -13.43 -6.78
C LYS A 278 -3.88 -13.05 -6.87
N ILE A 279 -3.02 -14.01 -6.52
CA ILE A 279 -1.58 -13.93 -6.68
C ILE A 279 -1.14 -15.09 -7.55
N ASP A 280 -0.39 -14.81 -8.64
CA ASP A 280 0.10 -15.79 -9.60
C ASP A 280 1.54 -15.41 -9.99
N GLU A 281 2.51 -15.81 -9.17
CA GLU A 281 3.88 -15.36 -9.24
C GLU A 281 4.87 -16.53 -9.17
N ILE A 282 5.97 -16.40 -9.90
CA ILE A 282 7.16 -17.22 -9.71
C ILE A 282 8.15 -16.34 -8.94
N CYS A 283 8.24 -16.55 -7.62
CA CYS A 283 9.06 -15.71 -6.77
C CYS A 283 10.20 -16.46 -6.11
N CYS A 284 11.01 -15.66 -5.47
CA CYS A 284 11.89 -16.06 -4.38
C CYS A 284 13.12 -16.86 -4.85
N SER A 285 13.52 -16.65 -6.11
CA SER A 285 14.79 -17.16 -6.62
C SER A 285 15.95 -16.53 -5.88
N VAL A 286 16.89 -17.35 -5.49
CA VAL A 286 18.13 -16.93 -4.81
C VAL A 286 19.33 -17.26 -5.68
N VAL A 287 20.28 -16.35 -5.72
CA VAL A 287 21.53 -16.49 -6.43
C VAL A 287 22.65 -16.72 -5.41
N ASN A 288 23.51 -17.72 -5.65
CA ASN A 288 24.69 -17.90 -4.82
C ASN A 288 25.70 -16.77 -5.10
N LEU A 289 26.00 -15.97 -4.08
CA LEU A 289 27.03 -14.92 -4.16
C LEU A 289 28.42 -15.44 -3.82
N VAL A 290 28.49 -16.52 -3.04
CA VAL A 290 29.76 -17.13 -2.60
C VAL A 290 29.68 -18.63 -2.81
N ASP A 291 30.70 -19.16 -3.43
CA ASP A 291 30.84 -20.59 -3.69
C ASP A 291 31.16 -21.36 -2.39
N GLY A 292 30.31 -22.31 -2.04
CA GLY A 292 30.50 -23.19 -0.89
C GLY A 292 31.29 -24.46 -1.25
N PRO A 293 31.52 -25.37 -0.29
CA PRO A 293 32.28 -26.63 -0.52
C PRO A 293 31.67 -27.49 -1.63
N THR A 294 30.40 -27.38 -1.91
CA THR A 294 29.67 -28.12 -2.96
C THR A 294 29.79 -27.50 -4.35
N GLY A 295 30.40 -26.33 -4.49
CA GLY A 295 30.51 -25.61 -5.76
C GLY A 295 31.18 -26.39 -6.87
N ASN A 296 32.22 -27.15 -6.54
CA ASN A 296 32.88 -27.99 -7.53
C ASN A 296 31.98 -29.13 -8.04
N ALA A 297 31.14 -29.69 -7.19
CA ALA A 297 30.17 -30.71 -7.59
C ALA A 297 29.07 -30.10 -8.50
N VAL A 298 28.62 -28.91 -8.22
CA VAL A 298 27.63 -28.18 -9.06
C VAL A 298 28.23 -27.93 -10.46
N ARG A 299 29.46 -27.42 -10.53
CA ARG A 299 30.17 -27.22 -11.83
C ARG A 299 30.39 -28.52 -12.59
N ALA A 300 30.74 -29.60 -11.90
CA ALA A 300 30.94 -30.93 -12.52
C ALA A 300 29.65 -31.47 -13.15
N LEU A 301 28.49 -31.08 -12.61
CA LEU A 301 27.17 -31.40 -13.14
C LEU A 301 26.66 -30.39 -14.19
N GLY A 302 27.51 -29.45 -14.63
CA GLY A 302 27.17 -28.45 -15.64
C GLY A 302 26.44 -27.22 -15.08
N GLY A 303 26.30 -27.10 -13.76
CA GLY A 303 25.73 -25.90 -13.12
C GLY A 303 26.70 -24.74 -13.15
N ARG A 304 26.18 -23.51 -13.26
CA ARG A 304 26.94 -22.27 -13.10
C ARG A 304 26.77 -21.73 -11.69
N ILE A 305 27.88 -21.27 -11.13
CA ILE A 305 27.91 -20.50 -9.88
C ILE A 305 28.51 -19.17 -10.24
N ILE A 306 27.82 -18.13 -9.88
CA ILE A 306 28.21 -16.74 -10.18
C ILE A 306 29.37 -16.36 -9.23
#